data_58d08822a914cc159b91d9522ef297c5
#
_entry.id   58d08822a914cc159b91d9522ef297c5
#
_cell.length_a   1.000
_cell.length_b   1.000
_cell.length_c   1.000
_cell.angle_alpha   90.00
_cell.angle_beta   90.00
_cell.angle_gamma   90.00
#
_symmetry.space_group_name_H-M   'P 1'
#
loop_
_entity.id
_entity.type
_entity.pdbx_description
1 polymer ?
#
loop_
_entity_poly.entity_id
_entity_poly.type
_entity_poly.pdbx_seq_one_letter_code
_entity_poly.pdbx_strand_id
1 'polypeptide(L)'
;MYYRFALGIDGGASKVLTQLFTINKNNEIIDQSEPFEQSYKDVDTFNHQFIPVPLNTQNEEMNNENYKIGFNEKNQSKVIINAIIKSIKYFKNINISFIGFCFPGIKTKNLDGISLMANGPRNLCMISEINEKIDSDLDLLTKINKIYDDSLSCVIGEKFSPDGKLKDCSNAIYIGGGTGIADGLLLNNKILDLKIESQIKKSWQIKLKNGDSVEDHFSLSGLCKKWSPQKPKSVELLIELFDKARDNDSFATQILEDAGKAFQLLINSRIKFFESKGLAPEKIIIGQRMGNILNKKNHPLKRVINKYNVKDISIELSQNRNTAALGAAQLALSEINV
;
A
#
# COMPACT_ATOMS: atom_id res chain seq x y z
N MET A 1 -5.67 18.64 -29.73
CA MET A 1 -4.63 18.10 -28.79
C MET A 1 -4.91 16.63 -28.62
N TYR A 2 -3.93 15.76 -28.84
CA TYR A 2 -4.13 14.32 -28.68
C TYR A 2 -3.79 13.93 -27.24
N TYR A 3 -4.80 13.52 -26.47
CA TYR A 3 -4.64 13.00 -25.13
C TYR A 3 -4.76 11.49 -25.12
N ARG A 4 -4.01 10.82 -24.28
CA ARG A 4 -4.15 9.40 -23.95
C ARG A 4 -4.64 9.25 -22.51
N PHE A 5 -5.18 8.10 -22.20
CA PHE A 5 -5.70 7.83 -20.88
C PHE A 5 -5.03 6.60 -20.27
N ALA A 6 -4.58 6.72 -19.04
CA ALA A 6 -4.12 5.60 -18.23
C ALA A 6 -5.10 5.33 -17.09
N LEU A 7 -5.32 4.07 -16.80
CA LEU A 7 -6.06 3.63 -15.64
C LEU A 7 -5.07 3.11 -14.60
N GLY A 8 -5.11 3.69 -13.40
CA GLY A 8 -4.34 3.22 -12.25
C GLY A 8 -5.24 2.46 -11.30
N ILE A 9 -4.84 1.26 -10.91
CA ILE A 9 -5.60 0.38 -10.03
C ILE A 9 -4.76 0.08 -8.79
N ASP A 10 -5.26 0.50 -7.63
CA ASP A 10 -4.73 0.15 -6.31
C ASP A 10 -5.61 -0.93 -5.70
N GLY A 11 -5.16 -2.19 -5.76
CA GLY A 11 -5.78 -3.29 -5.05
C GLY A 11 -5.27 -3.36 -3.63
N GLY A 12 -6.14 -3.11 -2.66
CA GLY A 12 -5.82 -3.19 -1.23
C GLY A 12 -6.26 -4.51 -0.59
N ALA A 13 -6.13 -4.61 0.73
CA ALA A 13 -6.57 -5.79 1.49
C ALA A 13 -8.11 -5.91 1.62
N SER A 14 -8.87 -4.82 1.44
CA SER A 14 -10.32 -4.78 1.68
C SER A 14 -11.14 -4.17 0.56
N LYS A 15 -10.50 -3.52 -0.40
CA LYS A 15 -11.11 -2.80 -1.50
C LYS A 15 -10.14 -2.60 -2.64
N VAL A 16 -10.66 -2.26 -3.80
CA VAL A 16 -9.90 -1.72 -4.94
C VAL A 16 -10.29 -0.26 -5.14
N LEU A 17 -9.29 0.56 -5.44
CA LEU A 17 -9.45 1.95 -5.87
C LEU A 17 -8.91 2.07 -7.29
N THR A 18 -9.70 2.64 -8.18
CA THR A 18 -9.33 2.82 -9.59
C THR A 18 -9.52 4.28 -9.97
N GLN A 19 -8.54 4.85 -10.67
CA GLN A 19 -8.55 6.24 -11.06
C GLN A 19 -8.05 6.40 -12.51
N LEU A 20 -8.69 7.28 -13.25
CA LEU A 20 -8.31 7.62 -14.62
C LEU A 20 -7.37 8.84 -14.61
N PHE A 21 -6.34 8.76 -15.42
CA PHE A 21 -5.34 9.81 -15.60
C PHE A 21 -5.26 10.24 -17.05
N THR A 22 -5.23 11.55 -17.30
CA THR A 22 -5.01 12.14 -18.61
C THR A 22 -3.52 12.35 -18.83
N ILE A 23 -3.03 11.90 -19.98
CA ILE A 23 -1.62 11.91 -20.35
C ILE A 23 -1.41 12.81 -21.57
N ASN A 24 -0.44 13.71 -21.47
CA ASN A 24 -0.03 14.56 -22.60
C ASN A 24 0.92 13.82 -23.57
N LYS A 25 1.29 14.49 -24.65
CA LYS A 25 2.23 13.96 -25.67
C LYS A 25 3.63 13.64 -25.14
N ASN A 26 4.02 14.21 -24.00
CA ASN A 26 5.32 14.00 -23.38
C ASN A 26 5.30 12.83 -22.36
N ASN A 27 4.22 12.05 -22.29
CA ASN A 27 4.00 10.98 -21.32
C ASN A 27 3.90 11.47 -19.87
N GLU A 28 3.45 12.70 -19.64
CA GLU A 28 3.23 13.26 -18.32
C GLU A 28 1.75 13.17 -17.95
N ILE A 29 1.46 12.78 -16.72
CA ILE A 29 0.12 12.85 -16.15
C ILE A 29 -0.17 14.32 -15.86
N ILE A 30 -1.22 14.87 -16.48
CA ILE A 30 -1.61 16.29 -16.39
C ILE A 30 -2.94 16.52 -15.70
N ASP A 31 -3.77 15.50 -15.59
CA ASP A 31 -5.08 15.56 -14.96
C ASP A 31 -5.52 14.19 -14.46
N GLN A 32 -6.48 14.16 -13.53
CA GLN A 32 -7.01 12.94 -12.93
C GLN A 32 -8.51 13.07 -12.66
N SER A 33 -9.23 11.96 -12.84
CA SER A 33 -10.65 11.87 -12.48
C SER A 33 -10.85 11.77 -10.97
N GLU A 34 -12.11 11.85 -10.52
CA GLU A 34 -12.48 11.29 -9.21
C GLU A 34 -12.20 9.78 -9.20
N PRO A 35 -11.69 9.24 -8.09
CA PRO A 35 -11.46 7.81 -7.97
C PRO A 35 -12.76 7.03 -7.81
N PHE A 36 -12.81 5.85 -8.40
CA PHE A 36 -13.85 4.87 -8.13
C PHE A 36 -13.35 3.85 -7.11
N GLU A 37 -14.12 3.61 -6.06
CA GLU A 37 -13.77 2.66 -5.00
C GLU A 37 -14.80 1.52 -4.95
N GLN A 38 -14.33 0.26 -4.94
CA GLN A 38 -15.16 -0.93 -4.75
C GLN A 38 -14.68 -1.74 -3.56
N SER A 39 -15.50 -1.80 -2.52
CA SER A 39 -15.26 -2.69 -1.37
C SER A 39 -15.47 -4.15 -1.76
N TYR A 40 -14.61 -5.04 -1.28
CA TYR A 40 -14.79 -6.48 -1.50
C TYR A 40 -16.03 -7.03 -0.81
N LYS A 41 -16.41 -6.44 0.34
CA LYS A 41 -17.63 -6.83 1.08
C LYS A 41 -18.92 -6.60 0.30
N ASP A 42 -18.89 -5.70 -0.68
CA ASP A 42 -20.03 -5.37 -1.53
C ASP A 42 -20.11 -6.25 -2.77
N VAL A 43 -19.31 -7.29 -2.86
CA VAL A 43 -19.38 -8.33 -3.89
C VAL A 43 -20.17 -9.51 -3.34
N ASP A 44 -21.22 -9.92 -4.03
CA ASP A 44 -22.22 -10.92 -3.56
C ASP A 44 -21.61 -12.23 -3.04
N THR A 45 -20.46 -12.63 -3.61
CA THR A 45 -19.76 -13.88 -3.25
C THR A 45 -18.71 -13.69 -2.15
N PHE A 46 -18.66 -12.53 -1.47
CA PHE A 46 -17.69 -12.27 -0.42
C PHE A 46 -17.86 -13.21 0.76
N ASN A 47 -16.80 -13.93 1.12
CA ASN A 47 -16.80 -14.80 2.29
C ASN A 47 -16.35 -14.04 3.54
N HIS A 48 -17.30 -13.68 4.42
CA HIS A 48 -17.03 -13.01 5.69
C HIS A 48 -16.24 -13.85 6.69
N GLN A 49 -16.21 -15.18 6.51
CA GLN A 49 -15.50 -16.13 7.37
C GLN A 49 -14.15 -16.54 6.78
N PHE A 50 -13.72 -15.92 5.67
CA PHE A 50 -12.42 -16.23 5.08
C PHE A 50 -11.28 -15.88 6.03
N ILE A 51 -10.44 -16.87 6.32
CA ILE A 51 -9.21 -16.71 7.10
C ILE A 51 -8.04 -17.01 6.17
N PRO A 52 -7.09 -16.06 6.02
CA PRO A 52 -5.87 -16.31 5.23
C PRO A 52 -5.07 -17.48 5.79
N VAL A 53 -4.43 -18.23 4.92
CA VAL A 53 -3.48 -19.29 5.32
C VAL A 53 -2.35 -18.64 6.15
N PRO A 54 -1.89 -19.25 7.25
CA PRO A 54 -0.80 -18.71 8.07
C PRO A 54 0.48 -18.43 7.26
N LEU A 55 1.16 -17.33 7.53
CA LEU A 55 2.34 -16.88 6.77
C LEU A 55 3.49 -17.90 6.79
N ASN A 56 3.70 -18.62 7.90
CA ASN A 56 4.70 -19.69 7.97
C ASN A 56 4.42 -20.80 6.94
N THR A 57 3.16 -21.26 6.87
CA THR A 57 2.73 -22.26 5.87
C THR A 57 2.90 -21.72 4.44
N GLN A 58 2.48 -20.47 4.18
CA GLN A 58 2.67 -19.86 2.87
C GLN A 58 4.16 -19.76 2.49
N ASN A 59 5.04 -19.42 3.45
CA ASN A 59 6.49 -19.34 3.21
C ASN A 59 7.08 -20.71 2.90
N GLU A 60 6.67 -21.76 3.61
CA GLU A 60 7.11 -23.14 3.33
C GLU A 60 6.69 -23.59 1.93
N GLU A 61 5.45 -23.35 1.55
CA GLU A 61 4.93 -23.66 0.22
C GLU A 61 5.67 -22.87 -0.88
N MET A 62 5.96 -21.60 -0.65
CA MET A 62 6.68 -20.74 -1.58
C MET A 62 8.14 -21.21 -1.75
N ASN A 63 8.85 -21.52 -0.66
CA ASN A 63 10.24 -21.98 -0.69
C ASN A 63 10.39 -23.34 -1.39
N ASN A 64 9.39 -24.20 -1.28
CA ASN A 64 9.36 -25.50 -1.91
C ASN A 64 8.71 -25.48 -3.31
N GLU A 65 8.26 -24.33 -3.79
CA GLU A 65 7.49 -24.16 -5.04
C GLU A 65 6.26 -25.10 -5.12
N ASN A 66 5.70 -25.47 -3.96
CA ASN A 66 4.58 -26.40 -3.85
C ASN A 66 3.35 -25.74 -3.22
N TYR A 67 2.68 -24.89 -4.00
CA TYR A 67 1.54 -24.10 -3.56
C TYR A 67 0.26 -24.93 -3.47
N LYS A 68 -0.40 -24.85 -2.30
CA LYS A 68 -1.68 -25.52 -2.03
C LYS A 68 -2.80 -24.49 -1.93
N ILE A 69 -3.21 -23.94 -3.06
CA ILE A 69 -4.30 -22.95 -3.11
C ILE A 69 -5.63 -23.66 -2.96
N GLY A 70 -6.23 -23.53 -1.77
CA GLY A 70 -7.48 -24.19 -1.41
C GLY A 70 -8.72 -23.53 -2.04
N PHE A 71 -9.86 -24.22 -1.94
CA PHE A 71 -11.15 -23.74 -2.48
C PHE A 71 -11.56 -22.37 -1.92
N ASN A 72 -11.38 -22.13 -0.62
CA ASN A 72 -11.72 -20.85 0.02
C ASN A 72 -10.84 -19.70 -0.48
N GLU A 73 -9.54 -19.93 -0.69
CA GLU A 73 -8.63 -18.94 -1.27
C GLU A 73 -9.06 -18.60 -2.72
N LYS A 74 -9.36 -19.62 -3.53
CA LYS A 74 -9.82 -19.42 -4.92
C LYS A 74 -11.11 -18.61 -4.97
N ASN A 75 -12.08 -18.92 -4.11
CA ASN A 75 -13.34 -18.17 -4.08
C ASN A 75 -13.14 -16.72 -3.63
N GLN A 76 -12.35 -16.50 -2.58
CA GLN A 76 -12.07 -15.15 -2.12
C GLN A 76 -11.25 -14.35 -3.14
N SER A 77 -10.36 -15.01 -3.89
CA SER A 77 -9.65 -14.39 -5.01
C SER A 77 -10.59 -13.94 -6.13
N LYS A 78 -11.59 -14.76 -6.48
CA LYS A 78 -12.62 -14.37 -7.46
C LYS A 78 -13.40 -13.12 -7.04
N VAL A 79 -13.65 -12.92 -5.75
CA VAL A 79 -14.26 -11.69 -5.23
C VAL A 79 -13.38 -10.48 -5.57
N ILE A 80 -12.07 -10.58 -5.34
CA ILE A 80 -11.11 -9.51 -5.64
C ILE A 80 -11.12 -9.21 -7.13
N ILE A 81 -11.03 -10.24 -7.99
CA ILE A 81 -11.07 -10.09 -9.44
C ILE A 81 -12.38 -9.42 -9.88
N ASN A 82 -13.52 -9.86 -9.37
CA ASN A 82 -14.82 -9.25 -9.71
C ASN A 82 -14.89 -7.77 -9.30
N ALA A 83 -14.32 -7.41 -8.15
CA ALA A 83 -14.24 -6.01 -7.72
C ALA A 83 -13.34 -5.19 -8.67
N ILE A 84 -12.19 -5.74 -9.10
CA ILE A 84 -11.30 -5.11 -10.08
C ILE A 84 -12.03 -4.91 -11.42
N ILE A 85 -12.67 -5.93 -11.95
CA ILE A 85 -13.43 -5.84 -13.21
C ILE A 85 -14.56 -4.81 -13.11
N LYS A 86 -15.31 -4.79 -12.00
CA LYS A 86 -16.35 -3.78 -11.76
C LYS A 86 -15.76 -2.36 -11.74
N SER A 87 -14.57 -2.18 -11.17
CA SER A 87 -13.92 -0.88 -11.12
C SER A 87 -13.39 -0.43 -12.50
N ILE A 88 -12.87 -1.33 -13.32
CA ILE A 88 -12.48 -1.05 -14.71
C ILE A 88 -13.72 -0.72 -15.55
N LYS A 89 -14.81 -1.47 -15.37
CA LYS A 89 -16.09 -1.27 -16.08
C LYS A 89 -16.67 0.12 -15.90
N TYR A 90 -16.41 0.76 -14.76
CA TYR A 90 -16.84 2.15 -14.51
C TYR A 90 -16.28 3.13 -15.56
N PHE A 91 -15.08 2.85 -16.10
CA PHE A 91 -14.39 3.68 -17.10
C PHE A 91 -14.47 3.11 -18.53
N LYS A 92 -15.29 2.09 -18.80
CA LYS A 92 -15.31 1.37 -20.09
C LYS A 92 -15.60 2.22 -21.34
N ASN A 93 -16.26 3.38 -21.18
CA ASN A 93 -16.61 4.27 -22.29
C ASN A 93 -15.44 5.18 -22.70
N ILE A 94 -14.29 5.04 -22.08
CA ILE A 94 -13.09 5.84 -22.33
C ILE A 94 -12.07 4.94 -23.03
N ASN A 95 -11.44 5.45 -24.08
CA ASN A 95 -10.37 4.75 -24.78
C ASN A 95 -9.10 4.70 -23.91
N ILE A 96 -9.01 3.69 -23.03
CA ILE A 96 -7.89 3.48 -22.12
C ILE A 96 -6.70 2.95 -22.91
N SER A 97 -5.57 3.67 -22.85
CA SER A 97 -4.34 3.26 -23.52
C SER A 97 -3.43 2.38 -22.65
N PHE A 98 -3.51 2.53 -21.33
CA PHE A 98 -2.64 1.84 -20.37
C PHE A 98 -3.40 1.49 -19.11
N ILE A 99 -3.09 0.32 -18.52
CA ILE A 99 -3.63 -0.09 -17.23
C ILE A 99 -2.44 -0.46 -16.34
N GLY A 100 -2.21 0.32 -15.28
CA GLY A 100 -1.27 0.01 -14.21
C GLY A 100 -2.01 -0.61 -13.02
N PHE A 101 -1.49 -1.72 -12.51
CA PHE A 101 -2.10 -2.42 -11.38
C PHE A 101 -1.08 -2.72 -10.30
N CYS A 102 -1.32 -2.24 -9.08
CA CYS A 102 -0.54 -2.62 -7.91
C CYS A 102 -1.41 -3.39 -6.90
N PHE A 103 -0.76 -4.28 -6.17
CA PHE A 103 -1.41 -5.13 -5.18
C PHE A 103 -0.43 -5.49 -4.06
N PRO A 104 -0.87 -5.66 -2.79
CA PRO A 104 0.01 -6.08 -1.70
C PRO A 104 0.42 -7.56 -1.81
N GLY A 105 1.37 -7.97 -0.99
CA GLY A 105 1.89 -9.33 -0.94
C GLY A 105 3.12 -9.57 -1.82
N ILE A 106 3.69 -10.78 -1.73
CA ILE A 106 4.81 -11.20 -2.57
C ILE A 106 4.25 -11.73 -3.89
N LYS A 107 4.75 -11.19 -4.99
CA LYS A 107 4.37 -11.58 -6.34
C LYS A 107 5.07 -12.87 -6.75
N THR A 108 4.49 -13.56 -7.72
CA THR A 108 5.17 -14.64 -8.46
C THR A 108 6.42 -14.11 -9.17
N LYS A 109 7.28 -15.01 -9.66
CA LYS A 109 8.51 -14.64 -10.41
C LYS A 109 8.20 -13.79 -11.64
N ASN A 110 7.07 -14.06 -12.31
CA ASN A 110 6.65 -13.35 -13.52
C ASN A 110 5.84 -12.09 -13.23
N LEU A 111 5.61 -11.74 -11.96
CA LEU A 111 4.77 -10.62 -11.54
C LEU A 111 3.30 -10.73 -12.00
N ASP A 112 2.82 -11.92 -12.28
CA ASP A 112 1.48 -12.22 -12.82
C ASP A 112 0.49 -12.72 -11.75
N GLY A 113 0.98 -12.99 -10.53
CA GLY A 113 0.18 -13.48 -9.42
C GLY A 113 0.75 -13.10 -8.05
N ILE A 114 0.08 -13.55 -7.01
CA ILE A 114 0.45 -13.34 -5.60
C ILE A 114 0.76 -14.70 -4.96
N SER A 115 2.02 -14.91 -4.60
CA SER A 115 2.51 -16.14 -3.98
C SER A 115 2.41 -16.14 -2.46
N LEU A 116 2.41 -14.95 -1.80
CA LEU A 116 2.24 -14.81 -0.36
C LEU A 116 1.41 -13.57 -0.03
N MET A 117 0.39 -13.73 0.81
CA MET A 117 -0.52 -12.66 1.19
C MET A 117 -0.94 -12.75 2.67
N ALA A 118 -0.56 -11.75 3.47
CA ALA A 118 -0.84 -11.73 4.91
C ALA A 118 -2.33 -11.54 5.26
N ASN A 119 -3.04 -10.71 4.50
CA ASN A 119 -4.39 -10.27 4.82
C ASN A 119 -5.41 -10.54 3.69
N GLY A 120 -5.19 -11.59 2.92
CA GLY A 120 -6.05 -11.95 1.79
C GLY A 120 -5.71 -13.30 1.19
N PRO A 121 -6.38 -13.70 0.11
CA PRO A 121 -6.08 -14.93 -0.60
C PRO A 121 -4.86 -14.76 -1.50
N ARG A 122 -4.13 -15.85 -1.70
CA ARG A 122 -3.13 -15.95 -2.77
C ARG A 122 -3.84 -16.23 -4.09
N ASN A 123 -3.23 -15.79 -5.18
CA ASN A 123 -3.62 -16.14 -6.53
C ASN A 123 -2.40 -16.12 -7.46
N LEU A 124 -1.97 -17.27 -7.94
CA LEU A 124 -0.77 -17.40 -8.76
C LEU A 124 -0.98 -16.97 -10.22
N CYS A 125 -2.22 -16.83 -10.68
CA CYS A 125 -2.60 -16.52 -12.05
C CYS A 125 -3.51 -15.28 -12.13
N MET A 126 -3.36 -14.31 -11.22
CA MET A 126 -4.27 -13.19 -11.06
C MET A 126 -4.39 -12.35 -12.34
N ILE A 127 -3.28 -12.06 -13.03
CA ILE A 127 -3.30 -11.28 -14.28
C ILE A 127 -4.03 -11.99 -15.39
N SER A 128 -3.78 -13.28 -15.59
CA SER A 128 -4.47 -14.09 -16.58
C SER A 128 -5.99 -14.09 -16.37
N GLU A 129 -6.42 -14.35 -15.11
CA GLU A 129 -7.84 -14.36 -14.76
C GLU A 129 -8.52 -12.98 -14.90
N ILE A 130 -7.82 -11.89 -14.62
CA ILE A 130 -8.33 -10.52 -14.85
C ILE A 130 -8.44 -10.25 -16.34
N ASN A 131 -7.40 -10.57 -17.14
CA ASN A 131 -7.37 -10.30 -18.55
C ASN A 131 -8.42 -11.11 -19.33
N GLU A 132 -8.67 -12.36 -18.95
CA GLU A 132 -9.77 -13.19 -19.48
C GLU A 132 -11.13 -12.51 -19.28
N LYS A 133 -11.35 -11.91 -18.10
CA LYS A 133 -12.59 -11.17 -17.83
C LYS A 133 -12.64 -9.80 -18.51
N ILE A 134 -11.51 -9.15 -18.73
CA ILE A 134 -11.45 -7.92 -19.54
C ILE A 134 -11.91 -8.26 -20.97
N ASP A 135 -11.46 -9.39 -21.55
CA ASP A 135 -11.89 -9.84 -22.87
C ASP A 135 -13.37 -10.19 -22.92
N SER A 136 -13.84 -11.02 -21.98
CA SER A 136 -15.20 -11.54 -22.01
C SER A 136 -16.27 -10.50 -21.61
N ASP A 137 -15.97 -9.64 -20.65
CA ASP A 137 -16.97 -8.80 -19.98
C ASP A 137 -16.92 -7.33 -20.41
N LEU A 138 -15.76 -6.85 -20.92
CA LEU A 138 -15.54 -5.43 -21.16
C LEU A 138 -15.18 -5.08 -22.62
N ASP A 139 -14.70 -6.04 -23.38
CA ASP A 139 -14.23 -5.86 -24.77
C ASP A 139 -13.19 -4.72 -24.90
N LEU A 140 -12.25 -4.65 -23.95
CA LEU A 140 -11.17 -3.68 -23.95
C LEU A 140 -9.91 -4.26 -24.58
N LEU A 141 -9.30 -3.52 -25.52
CA LEU A 141 -8.04 -3.93 -26.15
C LEU A 141 -6.84 -3.89 -25.20
N THR A 142 -6.90 -3.02 -24.20
CA THR A 142 -5.79 -2.81 -23.26
C THR A 142 -5.84 -3.84 -22.14
N LYS A 143 -4.70 -4.47 -21.86
CA LYS A 143 -4.51 -5.50 -20.85
C LYS A 143 -3.63 -5.02 -19.71
N ILE A 144 -3.70 -5.74 -18.59
CA ILE A 144 -2.75 -5.60 -17.49
C ILE A 144 -1.58 -6.53 -17.75
N ASN A 145 -0.36 -6.00 -17.74
CA ASN A 145 0.84 -6.79 -18.06
C ASN A 145 1.44 -7.45 -16.83
N LYS A 146 1.45 -6.76 -15.68
CA LYS A 146 2.02 -7.26 -14.43
C LYS A 146 1.45 -6.57 -13.20
N ILE A 147 1.75 -7.12 -12.02
CA ILE A 147 1.38 -6.56 -10.72
C ILE A 147 2.58 -5.81 -10.14
N TYR A 148 2.42 -4.50 -9.94
CA TYR A 148 3.43 -3.68 -9.25
C TYR A 148 3.35 -3.85 -7.73
N ASP A 149 4.43 -3.49 -7.04
CA ASP A 149 4.44 -3.40 -5.59
C ASP A 149 3.64 -2.18 -5.12
N ASP A 150 2.75 -2.37 -4.15
CA ASP A 150 1.91 -1.31 -3.60
C ASP A 150 2.74 -0.21 -2.92
N SER A 151 3.80 -0.58 -2.17
CA SER A 151 4.70 0.38 -1.53
C SER A 151 5.45 1.22 -2.55
N LEU A 152 6.02 0.57 -3.59
CA LEU A 152 6.71 1.27 -4.68
C LEU A 152 5.75 2.23 -5.40
N SER A 153 4.55 1.76 -5.71
CA SER A 153 3.51 2.58 -6.35
C SER A 153 3.14 3.80 -5.50
N CYS A 154 3.01 3.65 -4.18
CA CYS A 154 2.77 4.79 -3.29
C CYS A 154 3.86 5.85 -3.36
N VAL A 155 5.14 5.44 -3.33
CA VAL A 155 6.27 6.38 -3.39
C VAL A 155 6.34 7.09 -4.74
N ILE A 156 6.12 6.35 -5.83
CA ILE A 156 6.08 6.91 -7.19
C ILE A 156 4.92 7.90 -7.32
N GLY A 157 3.73 7.53 -6.86
CA GLY A 157 2.58 8.43 -6.87
C GLY A 157 2.84 9.70 -6.05
N GLU A 158 3.47 9.58 -4.89
CA GLU A 158 3.84 10.75 -4.06
C GLU A 158 4.94 11.61 -4.72
N LYS A 159 5.82 11.03 -5.53
CA LYS A 159 6.84 11.77 -6.27
C LYS A 159 6.26 12.50 -7.48
N PHE A 160 5.33 11.89 -8.19
CA PHE A 160 4.79 12.42 -9.46
C PHE A 160 3.44 13.12 -9.33
N SER A 161 2.77 13.05 -8.18
CA SER A 161 1.54 13.82 -7.94
C SER A 161 1.82 15.33 -7.97
N PRO A 162 0.92 16.15 -8.55
CA PRO A 162 1.02 17.60 -8.49
C PRO A 162 1.19 18.14 -7.05
N ASP A 163 0.49 17.54 -6.08
CA ASP A 163 0.52 17.90 -4.66
C ASP A 163 1.44 17.00 -3.83
N GLY A 164 2.26 16.18 -4.48
CA GLY A 164 3.11 15.19 -3.85
C GLY A 164 4.25 15.79 -3.05
N LYS A 165 4.41 15.33 -1.82
CA LYS A 165 5.42 15.83 -0.87
C LYS A 165 6.85 15.37 -1.19
N LEU A 166 7.01 14.38 -2.07
CA LEU A 166 8.33 13.91 -2.55
C LEU A 166 8.81 14.66 -3.80
N LYS A 167 7.98 15.51 -4.41
CA LYS A 167 8.26 16.17 -5.69
C LYS A 167 9.60 16.92 -5.67
N ASP A 168 9.85 17.70 -4.63
CA ASP A 168 11.01 18.59 -4.49
C ASP A 168 12.09 18.04 -3.55
N CYS A 169 12.11 16.71 -3.32
CA CYS A 169 13.11 16.04 -2.52
C CYS A 169 14.05 15.20 -3.38
N SER A 170 15.32 15.13 -2.97
CA SER A 170 16.29 14.18 -3.51
C SER A 170 16.44 12.94 -2.64
N ASN A 171 16.33 13.09 -1.32
CA ASN A 171 16.49 12.01 -0.35
C ASN A 171 15.37 12.07 0.69
N ALA A 172 14.52 11.05 0.76
CA ALA A 172 13.40 11.04 1.69
C ALA A 172 12.96 9.62 2.07
N ILE A 173 12.30 9.51 3.21
CA ILE A 173 11.63 8.30 3.67
C ILE A 173 10.13 8.51 3.52
N TYR A 174 9.45 7.62 2.81
CA TYR A 174 8.00 7.57 2.72
C TYR A 174 7.44 6.44 3.58
N ILE A 175 6.38 6.73 4.33
CA ILE A 175 5.64 5.75 5.12
C ILE A 175 4.16 5.90 4.80
N GLY A 176 3.60 4.96 4.07
CA GLY A 176 2.17 4.82 3.86
C GLY A 176 1.57 3.93 4.93
N GLY A 177 0.62 4.43 5.71
CA GLY A 177 -0.03 3.68 6.77
C GLY A 177 -1.51 3.41 6.48
N GLY A 178 -1.88 2.15 6.60
CA GLY A 178 -3.24 1.66 6.45
C GLY A 178 -3.46 0.39 7.26
N THR A 179 -3.95 -0.66 6.61
CA THR A 179 -4.03 -2.02 7.21
C THR A 179 -2.64 -2.52 7.61
N GLY A 180 -1.63 -2.29 6.76
CA GLY A 180 -0.22 -2.51 7.02
C GLY A 180 0.57 -1.20 6.90
N ILE A 181 1.90 -1.33 6.80
CA ILE A 181 2.83 -0.24 6.53
C ILE A 181 3.49 -0.47 5.18
N ALA A 182 3.22 0.44 4.24
CA ALA A 182 3.89 0.54 2.96
C ALA A 182 4.99 1.61 3.07
N ASP A 183 6.25 1.21 3.11
CA ASP A 183 7.34 2.16 3.19
C ASP A 183 8.25 2.10 1.95
N GLY A 184 8.90 3.21 1.65
CA GLY A 184 9.82 3.33 0.53
C GLY A 184 10.81 4.47 0.69
N LEU A 185 11.83 4.45 -0.15
CA LEU A 185 12.95 5.37 -0.06
C LEU A 185 13.19 6.08 -1.39
N LEU A 186 13.48 7.37 -1.30
CA LEU A 186 13.99 8.18 -2.40
C LEU A 186 15.46 8.49 -2.12
N LEU A 187 16.38 8.11 -3.00
CA LEU A 187 17.81 8.39 -2.92
C LEU A 187 18.29 9.06 -4.20
N ASN A 188 18.90 10.23 -4.08
CA ASN A 188 19.42 11.00 -5.22
C ASN A 188 18.37 11.09 -6.36
N ASN A 189 17.14 11.45 -6.02
CA ASN A 189 15.98 11.50 -6.92
C ASN A 189 15.52 10.15 -7.51
N LYS A 190 16.11 9.03 -7.14
CA LYS A 190 15.70 7.71 -7.59
C LYS A 190 14.89 7.00 -6.51
N ILE A 191 13.73 6.50 -6.87
CA ILE A 191 12.92 5.67 -5.99
C ILE A 191 13.54 4.27 -5.96
N LEU A 192 13.81 3.75 -4.76
CA LEU A 192 14.36 2.42 -4.60
C LEU A 192 13.27 1.36 -4.64
N ASP A 193 13.51 0.32 -5.43
CA ASP A 193 12.75 -0.91 -5.30
C ASP A 193 13.29 -1.74 -4.13
N LEU A 194 12.58 -1.75 -3.01
CA LEU A 194 12.99 -2.48 -1.81
C LEU A 194 13.02 -4.00 -1.98
N LYS A 195 12.56 -4.53 -3.11
CA LYS A 195 12.73 -5.96 -3.44
C LYS A 195 14.14 -6.27 -3.94
N ILE A 196 14.76 -5.31 -4.64
CA ILE A 196 16.12 -5.44 -5.16
C ILE A 196 17.13 -5.22 -4.03
N GLU A 197 16.84 -4.32 -3.10
CA GLU A 197 17.67 -4.00 -1.94
C GLU A 197 17.40 -4.99 -0.78
N SER A 198 17.84 -6.22 -0.92
CA SER A 198 17.59 -7.33 0.03
C SER A 198 18.04 -7.06 1.48
N GLN A 199 18.95 -6.10 1.68
CA GLN A 199 19.40 -5.66 3.01
C GLN A 199 18.35 -4.80 3.74
N ILE A 200 17.33 -4.27 3.04
CA ILE A 200 16.29 -3.45 3.64
C ILE A 200 15.11 -4.35 4.04
N LYS A 201 14.98 -4.58 5.34
CA LYS A 201 13.83 -5.33 5.89
C LYS A 201 12.55 -4.50 5.78
N LYS A 202 11.46 -5.12 5.34
CA LYS A 202 10.11 -4.50 5.39
C LYS A 202 9.64 -4.34 6.84
N SER A 203 8.69 -3.44 7.10
CA SER A 203 8.16 -3.14 8.44
C SER A 203 7.73 -4.39 9.22
N TRP A 204 7.09 -5.37 8.57
CA TRP A 204 6.68 -6.62 9.18
C TRP A 204 7.84 -7.60 9.50
N GLN A 205 9.02 -7.39 8.89
CA GLN A 205 10.24 -8.17 9.14
C GLN A 205 11.11 -7.57 10.25
N ILE A 206 10.91 -6.31 10.61
CA ILE A 206 11.64 -5.63 11.68
C ILE A 206 10.96 -5.99 13.00
N LYS A 207 11.68 -6.68 13.90
CA LYS A 207 11.14 -7.17 15.17
C LYS A 207 11.54 -6.29 16.34
N LEU A 208 10.58 -6.06 17.24
CA LEU A 208 10.81 -5.50 18.56
C LEU A 208 11.34 -6.58 19.52
N LYS A 209 11.77 -6.18 20.72
CA LYS A 209 12.33 -7.11 21.72
C LYS A 209 11.36 -8.22 22.16
N ASN A 210 10.06 -7.96 22.10
CA ASN A 210 9.00 -8.92 22.46
C ASN A 210 8.64 -9.88 21.30
N GLY A 211 9.32 -9.78 20.14
CA GLY A 211 9.07 -10.61 18.96
C GLY A 211 8.00 -10.08 18.01
N ASP A 212 7.20 -9.08 18.41
CA ASP A 212 6.24 -8.40 17.53
C ASP A 212 6.97 -7.61 16.44
N SER A 213 6.29 -7.39 15.32
CA SER A 213 6.85 -6.56 14.24
C SER A 213 6.54 -5.08 14.45
N VAL A 214 7.29 -4.23 13.75
CA VAL A 214 6.96 -2.79 13.66
C VAL A 214 5.53 -2.60 13.16
N GLU A 215 5.10 -3.39 12.18
CA GLU A 215 3.74 -3.31 11.63
C GLU A 215 2.66 -3.65 12.68
N ASP A 216 2.91 -4.62 13.58
CA ASP A 216 1.98 -4.99 14.64
C ASP A 216 1.73 -3.85 15.65
N HIS A 217 2.64 -2.90 15.78
CA HIS A 217 2.52 -1.77 16.71
C HIS A 217 2.19 -0.45 16.02
N PHE A 218 2.63 -0.24 14.79
CA PHE A 218 2.54 1.07 14.15
C PHE A 218 1.47 1.17 13.06
N SER A 219 1.02 0.05 12.45
CA SER A 219 -0.09 0.10 11.49
C SER A 219 -1.43 0.38 12.18
N LEU A 220 -2.39 0.96 11.44
CA LEU A 220 -3.74 1.20 11.97
C LEU A 220 -4.42 -0.11 12.39
N SER A 221 -4.17 -1.19 11.65
CA SER A 221 -4.67 -2.51 11.99
C SER A 221 -4.03 -3.09 13.24
N GLY A 222 -2.73 -2.88 13.40
CA GLY A 222 -1.99 -3.28 14.59
C GLY A 222 -2.50 -2.55 15.83
N LEU A 223 -2.69 -1.24 15.74
CA LEU A 223 -3.28 -0.42 16.82
C LEU A 223 -4.67 -0.93 17.25
N CYS A 224 -5.57 -1.22 16.29
CA CYS A 224 -6.87 -1.82 16.60
C CYS A 224 -6.74 -3.15 17.35
N LYS A 225 -5.83 -4.02 16.89
CA LYS A 225 -5.62 -5.33 17.49
C LYS A 225 -5.03 -5.24 18.91
N LYS A 226 -4.16 -4.27 19.16
CA LYS A 226 -3.61 -4.03 20.49
C LYS A 226 -4.65 -3.44 21.43
N TRP A 227 -5.52 -2.55 20.95
CA TRP A 227 -6.57 -1.94 21.75
C TRP A 227 -7.68 -2.93 22.10
N SER A 228 -8.18 -3.68 21.13
CA SER A 228 -9.26 -4.66 21.35
C SER A 228 -9.06 -5.93 20.50
N PRO A 229 -8.28 -6.90 21.01
CA PRO A 229 -7.94 -8.12 20.26
C PRO A 229 -9.15 -8.95 19.83
N GLN A 230 -10.24 -8.86 20.59
CA GLN A 230 -11.45 -9.67 20.39
C GLN A 230 -12.45 -9.05 19.40
N LYS A 231 -12.29 -7.76 19.09
CA LYS A 231 -13.21 -7.06 18.18
C LYS A 231 -12.67 -7.02 16.76
N PRO A 232 -13.54 -7.06 15.73
CA PRO A 232 -13.13 -6.78 14.35
C PRO A 232 -12.48 -5.39 14.24
N LYS A 233 -11.48 -5.28 13.40
CA LYS A 233 -10.78 -4.00 13.16
C LYS A 233 -11.74 -2.99 12.53
N SER A 234 -11.85 -1.81 13.11
CA SER A 234 -12.74 -0.76 12.62
C SER A 234 -12.18 0.65 12.87
N VAL A 235 -12.80 1.65 12.24
CA VAL A 235 -12.45 3.06 12.44
C VAL A 235 -12.87 3.52 13.83
N GLU A 236 -13.99 3.01 14.32
CA GLU A 236 -14.55 3.33 15.63
C GLU A 236 -13.59 2.92 16.75
N LEU A 237 -12.96 1.74 16.63
CA LEU A 237 -11.93 1.31 17.58
C LEU A 237 -10.70 2.23 17.60
N LEU A 238 -10.29 2.76 16.44
CA LEU A 238 -9.20 3.74 16.39
C LEU A 238 -9.60 5.06 17.05
N ILE A 239 -10.83 5.51 16.81
CA ILE A 239 -11.36 6.72 17.43
C ILE A 239 -11.41 6.52 18.96
N GLU A 240 -11.95 5.40 19.43
CA GLU A 240 -11.99 5.05 20.86
C GLU A 240 -10.59 5.06 21.50
N LEU A 241 -9.62 4.39 20.86
CA LEU A 241 -8.22 4.37 21.32
C LEU A 241 -7.65 5.79 21.45
N PHE A 242 -7.84 6.61 20.40
CA PHE A 242 -7.26 7.96 20.39
C PHE A 242 -7.96 8.91 21.37
N ASP A 243 -9.26 8.76 21.59
CA ASP A 243 -10.01 9.53 22.59
C ASP A 243 -9.56 9.14 24.00
N LYS A 244 -9.49 7.85 24.31
CA LYS A 244 -8.95 7.36 25.60
C LYS A 244 -7.52 7.84 25.84
N ALA A 245 -6.66 7.85 24.83
CA ALA A 245 -5.31 8.39 24.97
C ALA A 245 -5.29 9.92 25.20
N ARG A 246 -6.27 10.67 24.68
CA ARG A 246 -6.42 12.11 25.04
C ARG A 246 -6.86 12.30 26.48
N ASP A 247 -7.68 11.40 26.99
CA ASP A 247 -8.16 11.38 28.39
C ASP A 247 -7.10 10.82 29.38
N ASN A 248 -5.88 10.56 28.89
CA ASN A 248 -4.77 9.99 29.67
C ASN A 248 -5.04 8.58 30.22
N ASP A 249 -5.89 7.79 29.56
CA ASP A 249 -6.01 6.37 29.88
C ASP A 249 -4.65 5.69 29.74
N SER A 250 -4.25 4.96 30.78
CA SER A 250 -2.89 4.40 30.88
C SER A 250 -2.64 3.32 29.82
N PHE A 251 -3.64 2.48 29.52
CA PHE A 251 -3.51 1.42 28.54
C PHE A 251 -3.46 1.97 27.12
N ALA A 252 -4.34 2.91 26.78
CA ALA A 252 -4.33 3.59 25.48
C ALA A 252 -3.01 4.36 25.27
N THR A 253 -2.53 5.05 26.29
CA THR A 253 -1.25 5.78 26.26
C THR A 253 -0.08 4.82 26.02
N GLN A 254 -0.05 3.66 26.69
CA GLN A 254 1.00 2.67 26.52
C GLN A 254 1.03 2.11 25.10
N ILE A 255 -0.14 1.83 24.48
CA ILE A 255 -0.22 1.37 23.10
C ILE A 255 0.41 2.40 22.15
N LEU A 256 0.12 3.70 22.34
CA LEU A 256 0.70 4.75 21.50
C LEU A 256 2.20 4.95 21.75
N GLU A 257 2.67 4.82 22.98
CA GLU A 257 4.11 4.85 23.28
C GLU A 257 4.86 3.70 22.59
N ASP A 258 4.28 2.51 22.58
CA ASP A 258 4.87 1.36 21.88
C ASP A 258 4.83 1.53 20.36
N ALA A 259 3.79 2.19 19.82
CA ALA A 259 3.76 2.60 18.41
C ALA A 259 4.87 3.61 18.08
N GLY A 260 5.15 4.56 18.98
CA GLY A 260 6.27 5.51 18.84
C GLY A 260 7.63 4.82 18.82
N LYS A 261 7.86 3.84 19.70
CA LYS A 261 9.09 3.03 19.71
C LYS A 261 9.24 2.21 18.39
N ALA A 262 8.13 1.65 17.90
CA ALA A 262 8.11 0.93 16.64
C ALA A 262 8.44 1.86 15.45
N PHE A 263 7.85 3.06 15.41
CA PHE A 263 8.19 4.11 14.45
C PHE A 263 9.68 4.44 14.50
N GLN A 264 10.23 4.71 15.70
CA GLN A 264 11.65 5.02 15.88
C GLN A 264 12.56 3.90 15.34
N LEU A 265 12.20 2.64 15.60
CA LEU A 265 12.97 1.49 15.12
C LEU A 265 12.96 1.42 13.59
N LEU A 266 11.81 1.66 12.94
CA LEU A 266 11.68 1.74 11.50
C LEU A 266 12.58 2.85 10.93
N ILE A 267 12.43 4.07 11.44
CA ILE A 267 13.20 5.24 10.97
C ILE A 267 14.70 5.04 11.17
N ASN A 268 15.14 4.54 12.31
CA ASN A 268 16.55 4.21 12.54
C ASN A 268 17.10 3.21 11.51
N SER A 269 16.31 2.20 11.18
CA SER A 269 16.71 1.25 10.13
C SER A 269 16.90 1.93 8.77
N ARG A 270 16.04 2.89 8.41
CA ARG A 270 16.11 3.63 7.14
C ARG A 270 17.27 4.63 7.14
N ILE A 271 17.48 5.35 8.24
CA ILE A 271 18.62 6.29 8.39
C ILE A 271 19.95 5.54 8.26
N LYS A 272 20.13 4.39 8.91
CA LYS A 272 21.33 3.56 8.77
C LYS A 272 21.59 3.17 7.33
N PHE A 273 20.54 2.89 6.56
CA PHE A 273 20.69 2.60 5.13
C PHE A 273 21.17 3.84 4.37
N PHE A 274 20.61 5.03 4.59
CA PHE A 274 21.10 6.28 4.00
C PHE A 274 22.58 6.53 4.35
N GLU A 275 22.92 6.40 5.63
CA GLU A 275 24.29 6.57 6.11
C GLU A 275 25.28 5.60 5.45
N SER A 276 24.87 4.34 5.21
CA SER A 276 25.70 3.36 4.48
C SER A 276 26.00 3.77 3.02
N LYS A 277 25.22 4.71 2.49
CA LYS A 277 25.42 5.29 1.14
C LYS A 277 26.07 6.70 1.20
N GLY A 278 26.46 7.16 2.38
CA GLY A 278 27.01 8.52 2.58
C GLY A 278 25.96 9.62 2.44
N LEU A 279 24.68 9.30 2.66
CA LEU A 279 23.54 10.21 2.48
C LEU A 279 22.78 10.39 3.79
N ALA A 280 21.89 11.39 3.81
CA ALA A 280 20.93 11.61 4.89
C ALA A 280 19.53 11.92 4.28
N PRO A 281 18.43 11.47 4.89
CA PRO A 281 17.11 11.86 4.44
C PRO A 281 16.81 13.31 4.84
N GLU A 282 16.24 14.07 3.89
CA GLU A 282 15.81 15.47 4.08
C GLU A 282 14.53 15.55 4.91
N LYS A 283 13.62 14.58 4.69
CA LYS A 283 12.32 14.51 5.38
C LYS A 283 11.75 13.09 5.43
N ILE A 284 10.78 12.93 6.32
CA ILE A 284 9.90 11.75 6.42
C ILE A 284 8.51 12.18 5.97
N ILE A 285 7.94 11.48 4.99
CA ILE A 285 6.56 11.69 4.55
C ILE A 285 5.70 10.58 5.13
N ILE A 286 4.63 10.94 5.85
CA ILE A 286 3.61 9.97 6.28
C ILE A 286 2.36 10.20 5.45
N GLY A 287 1.98 9.20 4.67
CA GLY A 287 0.90 9.30 3.68
C GLY A 287 -0.22 8.29 3.89
N GLN A 288 -1.04 8.17 2.87
CA GLN A 288 -2.23 7.32 2.83
C GLN A 288 -3.20 7.60 3.99
N ARG A 289 -3.87 6.57 4.50
CA ARG A 289 -4.87 6.70 5.56
C ARG A 289 -4.28 7.26 6.86
N MET A 290 -3.03 6.90 7.18
CA MET A 290 -2.35 7.38 8.38
C MET A 290 -2.07 8.88 8.28
N GLY A 291 -1.57 9.38 7.15
CA GLY A 291 -1.35 10.81 6.93
C GLY A 291 -2.63 11.63 7.14
N ASN A 292 -3.76 11.14 6.63
CA ASN A 292 -5.07 11.78 6.82
C ASN A 292 -5.53 11.80 8.29
N ILE A 293 -5.33 10.69 9.02
CA ILE A 293 -5.70 10.59 10.44
C ILE A 293 -4.85 11.53 11.28
N LEU A 294 -3.53 11.55 11.06
CA LEU A 294 -2.58 12.36 11.80
C LEU A 294 -2.72 13.87 11.53
N ASN A 295 -3.37 14.25 10.43
CA ASN A 295 -3.59 15.67 10.10
C ASN A 295 -4.61 16.37 11.01
N LYS A 296 -5.37 15.61 11.82
CA LYS A 296 -6.27 16.19 12.81
C LYS A 296 -5.47 16.95 13.88
N LYS A 297 -6.00 18.11 14.29
CA LYS A 297 -5.37 18.96 15.30
C LYS A 297 -5.17 18.17 16.62
N ASN A 298 -4.00 18.29 17.22
CA ASN A 298 -3.64 17.67 18.51
C ASN A 298 -3.81 16.14 18.54
N HIS A 299 -3.55 15.47 17.42
CA HIS A 299 -3.70 14.01 17.36
C HIS A 299 -2.69 13.30 18.27
N PRO A 300 -3.13 12.39 19.20
CA PRO A 300 -2.24 11.80 20.21
C PRO A 300 -1.10 10.98 19.59
N LEU A 301 -1.36 10.20 18.54
CA LEU A 301 -0.32 9.45 17.83
C LEU A 301 0.69 10.39 17.15
N LYS A 302 0.27 11.55 16.63
CA LYS A 302 1.22 12.54 16.05
C LYS A 302 2.16 13.08 17.12
N ARG A 303 1.66 13.36 18.32
CA ARG A 303 2.52 13.79 19.45
C ARG A 303 3.59 12.74 19.78
N VAL A 304 3.19 11.48 19.82
CA VAL A 304 4.11 10.36 20.09
C VAL A 304 5.12 10.17 18.96
N ILE A 305 4.70 10.23 17.69
CA ILE A 305 5.61 10.19 16.54
C ILE A 305 6.67 11.29 16.64
N ASN A 306 6.26 12.53 16.94
CA ASN A 306 7.21 13.64 17.10
C ASN A 306 8.17 13.43 18.30
N LYS A 307 7.68 12.87 19.42
CA LYS A 307 8.51 12.53 20.59
C LYS A 307 9.60 11.50 20.24
N TYR A 308 9.28 10.53 19.40
CA TYR A 308 10.18 9.45 18.99
C TYR A 308 10.89 9.73 17.65
N ASN A 309 10.73 10.93 17.08
CA ASN A 309 11.45 11.33 15.89
C ASN A 309 12.96 11.33 16.15
N VAL A 310 13.72 10.91 15.14
CA VAL A 310 15.17 10.73 15.23
C VAL A 310 15.86 11.83 14.45
N LYS A 311 16.92 12.41 15.02
CA LYS A 311 17.75 13.44 14.38
C LYS A 311 16.98 14.67 13.89
N ASP A 312 15.84 14.96 14.51
CA ASP A 312 14.97 16.11 14.16
C ASP A 312 14.63 16.23 12.68
N ILE A 313 14.55 15.09 11.99
CA ILE A 313 14.17 15.06 10.57
C ILE A 313 12.75 15.58 10.42
N SER A 314 12.53 16.51 9.50
CA SER A 314 11.19 17.06 9.24
C SER A 314 10.18 15.97 8.88
N ILE A 315 9.02 15.98 9.55
CA ILE A 315 7.91 15.06 9.25
C ILE A 315 6.79 15.84 8.59
N GLU A 316 6.47 15.48 7.35
CA GLU A 316 5.35 16.03 6.61
C GLU A 316 4.24 14.99 6.43
N LEU A 317 2.99 15.45 6.42
CA LEU A 317 1.81 14.60 6.20
C LEU A 317 1.29 14.77 4.78
N SER A 318 1.19 13.69 4.04
CA SER A 318 0.48 13.66 2.76
C SER A 318 -0.98 13.31 2.98
N GLN A 319 -1.87 14.09 2.37
CA GLN A 319 -3.31 13.85 2.37
C GLN A 319 -3.79 13.14 1.11
N ASN A 320 -2.90 12.90 0.16
CA ASN A 320 -3.20 12.22 -1.07
C ASN A 320 -3.47 10.72 -0.81
N ARG A 321 -4.70 10.29 -1.05
CA ARG A 321 -5.14 8.90 -0.83
C ARG A 321 -4.91 8.00 -2.04
N ASN A 322 -4.65 8.58 -3.20
CA ASN A 322 -4.66 7.88 -4.49
C ASN A 322 -3.26 7.65 -5.04
N THR A 323 -2.23 7.86 -4.20
CA THR A 323 -0.81 7.75 -4.61
C THR A 323 -0.48 6.39 -5.22
N ALA A 324 -1.04 5.30 -4.70
CA ALA A 324 -0.78 3.97 -5.23
C ALA A 324 -1.36 3.78 -6.65
N ALA A 325 -2.58 4.26 -6.91
CA ALA A 325 -3.19 4.19 -8.23
C ALA A 325 -2.41 5.06 -9.25
N LEU A 326 -2.05 6.30 -8.86
CA LEU A 326 -1.23 7.18 -9.70
C LEU A 326 0.13 6.53 -9.99
N GLY A 327 0.80 6.00 -8.98
CA GLY A 327 2.09 5.34 -9.16
C GLY A 327 2.02 4.09 -10.03
N ALA A 328 0.96 3.30 -9.92
CA ALA A 328 0.75 2.15 -10.80
C ALA A 328 0.56 2.59 -12.27
N ALA A 329 -0.22 3.64 -12.50
CA ALA A 329 -0.38 4.23 -13.84
C ALA A 329 0.96 4.76 -14.40
N GLN A 330 1.75 5.45 -13.57
CA GLN A 330 3.05 5.99 -13.95
C GLN A 330 4.05 4.88 -14.29
N LEU A 331 4.03 3.77 -13.54
CA LEU A 331 4.86 2.59 -13.84
C LEU A 331 4.49 1.96 -15.18
N ALA A 332 3.20 1.78 -15.45
CA ALA A 332 2.75 1.26 -16.74
C ALA A 332 3.17 2.16 -17.92
N LEU A 333 3.14 3.47 -17.73
CA LEU A 333 3.61 4.44 -18.74
C LEU A 333 5.13 4.33 -18.98
N SER A 334 5.92 4.13 -17.94
CA SER A 334 7.40 4.11 -18.06
C SER A 334 7.91 2.91 -18.85
N GLU A 335 7.15 1.80 -18.89
CA GLU A 335 7.53 0.57 -19.62
C GLU A 335 7.45 0.68 -21.15
N ILE A 336 6.74 1.67 -21.66
CA ILE A 336 6.56 1.86 -23.11
C ILE A 336 7.73 2.65 -23.70
N ASN A 337 8.50 3.30 -22.84
CA ASN A 337 9.65 4.12 -23.24
C ASN A 337 10.98 3.34 -23.23
N VAL A 338 10.92 2.02 -23.01
CA VAL A 338 12.05 1.08 -23.08
C VAL A 338 11.90 0.20 -24.31
#